data_b36d48f390f9134a3c49d532f28faabe
#
_entry.id   b36d48f390f9134a3c49d532f28faabe
#
_cell.length_a   1.000
_cell.length_b   1.000
_cell.length_c   1.000
_cell.angle_alpha   90.00
_cell.angle_beta   90.00
_cell.angle_gamma   90.00
#
_symmetry.space_group_name_H-M   'P 1'
#
loop_
_entity.id
_entity.type
_entity.pdbx_description
1 polymer ?
#
loop_
_entity_poly.entity_id
_entity_poly.type
_entity_poly.pdbx_seq_one_letter_code
_entity_poly.pdbx_strand_id
1 'polypeptide(L)'
;RSEGALRSLVREFPPEYFGLVMATGIVALALDLAGAGGLALALTWLNLATYGLLILLVVARLLLYPGRTLRDLVDHVRGPGYFTWVAASGVLGGQAQLLLGSFELARVLWLVAAGLWLLIIYAFFAAVTLRRAKPRLDRAISGSWLLAVVATQAVALLGAQLDGARGWGGAELVFVSLCLFLVGSVLYLLVIGLIFYRFTFLPIHPADLSPPYWINMGALAITTLTGATLLSVTGPEPIWGMVRPFLSGFTLLFWSFGSWWIPLLVVFGVWRHLVARYPLRYAPEYWGLVFPLGMYSVATHQLAQHVGLQAMLDLSLVFAWVAAAAWLITYAAMWLSGFGTRGGARLLGGSRRR
;
A
#
# COMPACT_ATOMS: atom_id res chain seq x y z
N ARG A 1 -33.21 16.12 -1.33
CA ARG A 1 -32.32 15.52 -2.38
C ARG A 1 -30.86 15.37 -1.92
N SER A 2 -30.35 16.22 -1.03
CA SER A 2 -28.98 16.17 -0.49
C SER A 2 -28.75 15.02 0.51
N GLU A 3 -29.74 14.69 1.33
CA GLU A 3 -29.65 13.56 2.29
C GLU A 3 -29.47 12.21 1.60
N GLY A 4 -30.08 12.01 0.43
CA GLY A 4 -29.90 10.80 -0.36
C GLY A 4 -28.48 10.60 -0.90
N ALA A 5 -27.81 11.67 -1.32
CA ALA A 5 -26.47 11.61 -1.90
C ALA A 5 -25.39 11.27 -0.86
N LEU A 6 -25.44 11.91 0.33
CA LEU A 6 -24.50 11.64 1.42
C LEU A 6 -24.65 10.20 1.96
N ARG A 7 -25.89 9.75 2.15
CA ARG A 7 -26.18 8.37 2.60
C ARG A 7 -25.69 7.33 1.57
N SER A 8 -25.85 7.61 0.29
CA SER A 8 -25.37 6.74 -0.78
C SER A 8 -23.85 6.70 -0.82
N LEU A 9 -23.16 7.84 -0.62
CA LEU A 9 -21.71 7.94 -0.53
C LEU A 9 -21.18 7.07 0.62
N VAL A 10 -21.72 7.23 1.83
CA VAL A 10 -21.30 6.44 3.00
C VAL A 10 -21.59 4.95 2.80
N ARG A 11 -22.76 4.61 2.27
CA ARG A 11 -23.16 3.22 2.04
C ARG A 11 -22.24 2.49 1.07
N GLU A 12 -21.79 3.18 0.03
CA GLU A 12 -21.00 2.59 -1.07
C GLU A 12 -19.51 2.91 -0.99
N PHE A 13 -19.09 3.59 0.09
CA PHE A 13 -17.70 3.99 0.28
C PHE A 13 -16.75 2.77 0.18
N PRO A 14 -15.85 2.75 -0.82
CA PRO A 14 -14.90 1.65 -0.97
C PRO A 14 -13.68 1.88 -0.07
N PRO A 15 -13.28 0.86 0.72
CA PRO A 15 -12.12 0.98 1.63
C PRO A 15 -10.80 1.23 0.89
N GLU A 16 -10.70 0.90 -0.39
CA GLU A 16 -9.53 1.15 -1.24
C GLU A 16 -9.15 2.64 -1.33
N TYR A 17 -10.02 3.57 -0.97
CA TYR A 17 -9.68 5.01 -0.92
C TYR A 17 -8.58 5.35 0.08
N PHE A 18 -8.32 4.52 1.08
CA PHE A 18 -7.11 4.68 1.91
C PHE A 18 -5.81 4.53 1.10
N GLY A 19 -5.87 3.97 -0.11
CA GLY A 19 -4.78 3.99 -1.07
C GLY A 19 -4.31 5.40 -1.44
N LEU A 20 -5.22 6.41 -1.46
CA LEU A 20 -4.86 7.82 -1.61
C LEU A 20 -3.94 8.29 -0.48
N VAL A 21 -4.25 7.92 0.77
CA VAL A 21 -3.42 8.28 1.93
C VAL A 21 -2.06 7.60 1.87
N MET A 22 -2.02 6.31 1.53
CA MET A 22 -0.76 5.58 1.33
C MET A 22 0.11 6.24 0.26
N ALA A 23 -0.48 6.56 -0.89
CA ALA A 23 0.22 7.13 -2.03
C ALA A 23 0.72 8.55 -1.73
N THR A 24 -0.14 9.41 -1.16
CA THR A 24 0.23 10.78 -0.78
C THR A 24 1.35 10.76 0.26
N GLY A 25 1.26 9.85 1.23
CA GLY A 25 2.24 9.73 2.30
C GLY A 25 3.62 9.35 1.80
N ILE A 26 3.70 8.33 0.96
CA ILE A 26 5.00 7.87 0.47
C ILE A 26 5.60 8.84 -0.56
N VAL A 27 4.78 9.51 -1.36
CA VAL A 27 5.25 10.55 -2.29
C VAL A 27 5.81 11.75 -1.52
N ALA A 28 5.20 12.15 -0.40
CA ALA A 28 5.75 13.18 0.47
C ALA A 28 7.13 12.80 1.00
N LEU A 29 7.30 11.57 1.50
CA LEU A 29 8.60 11.07 1.97
C LEU A 29 9.64 11.02 0.83
N ALA A 30 9.26 10.59 -0.36
CA ALA A 30 10.14 10.56 -1.52
C ALA A 30 10.58 11.97 -1.95
N LEU A 31 9.68 12.96 -1.91
CA LEU A 31 9.96 14.35 -2.22
C LEU A 31 10.88 15.01 -1.18
N ASP A 32 10.74 14.66 0.08
CA ASP A 32 11.66 15.12 1.14
C ASP A 32 13.08 14.65 0.86
N LEU A 33 13.26 13.36 0.56
CA LEU A 33 14.54 12.79 0.14
C LEU A 33 15.12 13.44 -1.13
N ALA A 34 14.25 13.93 -2.03
CA ALA A 34 14.64 14.67 -3.23
C ALA A 34 14.92 16.16 -2.98
N GLY A 35 14.93 16.62 -1.73
CA GLY A 35 15.20 18.02 -1.36
C GLY A 35 14.01 18.97 -1.51
N ALA A 36 12.80 18.45 -1.79
CA ALA A 36 11.58 19.24 -1.94
C ALA A 36 10.74 19.28 -0.65
N GLY A 37 11.36 19.55 0.50
CA GLY A 37 10.77 19.50 1.83
C GLY A 37 9.51 20.36 1.99
N GLY A 38 9.41 21.51 1.34
CA GLY A 38 8.19 22.35 1.35
C GLY A 38 6.99 21.64 0.75
N LEU A 39 7.16 20.93 -0.39
CA LEU A 39 6.11 20.13 -0.99
C LEU A 39 5.79 18.90 -0.14
N ALA A 40 6.81 18.25 0.41
CA ALA A 40 6.63 17.12 1.32
C ALA A 40 5.75 17.49 2.53
N LEU A 41 6.01 18.64 3.15
CA LEU A 41 5.25 19.13 4.29
C LEU A 41 3.79 19.48 3.88
N ALA A 42 3.59 20.15 2.74
CA ALA A 42 2.25 20.47 2.23
C ALA A 42 1.44 19.19 1.98
N LEU A 43 2.03 18.17 1.34
CA LEU A 43 1.40 16.87 1.14
C LEU A 43 1.11 16.15 2.46
N THR A 44 1.94 16.31 3.47
CA THR A 44 1.72 15.70 4.78
C THR A 44 0.48 16.28 5.48
N TRP A 45 0.29 17.60 5.45
CA TRP A 45 -0.93 18.22 5.99
C TRP A 45 -2.18 17.83 5.21
N LEU A 46 -2.08 17.82 3.88
CA LEU A 46 -3.17 17.33 3.01
C LEU A 46 -3.52 15.88 3.37
N ASN A 47 -2.52 15.04 3.60
CA ASN A 47 -2.70 13.63 3.91
C ASN A 47 -3.36 13.41 5.27
N LEU A 48 -2.96 14.18 6.29
CA LEU A 48 -3.60 14.17 7.62
C LEU A 48 -5.09 14.53 7.52
N ALA A 49 -5.42 15.61 6.81
CA ALA A 49 -6.81 16.01 6.60
C ALA A 49 -7.62 14.95 5.85
N THR A 50 -7.02 14.36 4.80
CA THR A 50 -7.64 13.28 4.02
C THR A 50 -7.87 12.05 4.88
N TYR A 51 -6.88 11.62 5.65
CA TYR A 51 -7.01 10.46 6.55
C TYR A 51 -8.13 10.69 7.57
N GLY A 52 -8.20 11.86 8.21
CA GLY A 52 -9.28 12.22 9.14
C GLY A 52 -10.66 12.13 8.49
N LEU A 53 -10.81 12.66 7.26
CA LEU A 53 -12.05 12.56 6.50
C LEU A 53 -12.45 11.10 6.20
N LEU A 54 -11.49 10.28 5.74
CA LEU A 54 -11.75 8.87 5.43
C LEU A 54 -12.11 8.06 6.67
N ILE A 55 -11.48 8.34 7.83
CA ILE A 55 -11.88 7.74 9.12
C ILE A 55 -13.33 8.06 9.45
N LEU A 56 -13.76 9.31 9.33
CA LEU A 56 -15.15 9.70 9.58
C LEU A 56 -16.12 8.93 8.67
N LEU A 57 -15.78 8.77 7.39
CA LEU A 57 -16.61 8.02 6.43
C LEU A 57 -16.66 6.51 6.77
N VAL A 58 -15.56 5.91 7.14
CA VAL A 58 -15.52 4.48 7.54
C VAL A 58 -16.29 4.26 8.84
N VAL A 59 -16.10 5.12 9.84
CA VAL A 59 -16.84 5.02 11.10
C VAL A 59 -18.34 5.19 10.85
N ALA A 60 -18.74 6.18 10.05
CA ALA A 60 -20.14 6.35 9.66
C ALA A 60 -20.68 5.11 8.95
N ARG A 61 -19.89 4.50 8.06
CA ARG A 61 -20.27 3.26 7.36
C ARG A 61 -20.42 2.07 8.32
N LEU A 62 -19.49 1.93 9.26
CA LEU A 62 -19.55 0.89 10.30
C LEU A 62 -20.79 1.00 11.17
N LEU A 63 -21.14 2.22 11.57
CA LEU A 63 -22.31 2.49 12.43
C LEU A 63 -23.64 2.34 11.68
N LEU A 64 -23.72 2.85 10.44
CA LEU A 64 -24.96 2.86 9.67
C LEU A 64 -25.19 1.58 8.85
N TYR A 65 -24.13 0.91 8.42
CA TYR A 65 -24.20 -0.26 7.52
C TYR A 65 -23.28 -1.41 7.94
N PRO A 66 -23.29 -1.88 9.22
CA PRO A 66 -22.34 -2.88 9.74
C PRO A 66 -22.38 -4.19 8.95
N GLY A 67 -23.58 -4.69 8.63
CA GLY A 67 -23.70 -5.95 7.89
C GLY A 67 -23.20 -5.88 6.44
N ARG A 68 -23.13 -4.68 5.83
CA ARG A 68 -22.55 -4.50 4.49
C ARG A 68 -21.03 -4.44 4.58
N THR A 69 -20.54 -3.71 5.56
CA THR A 69 -19.10 -3.61 5.83
C THR A 69 -18.48 -4.98 6.11
N LEU A 70 -19.14 -5.78 6.95
CA LEU A 70 -18.68 -7.13 7.24
C LEU A 70 -18.72 -8.05 6.01
N ARG A 71 -19.75 -7.97 5.18
CA ARG A 71 -19.83 -8.74 3.93
C ARG A 71 -18.72 -8.38 2.95
N ASP A 72 -18.39 -7.08 2.83
CA ASP A 72 -17.31 -6.63 1.96
C ASP A 72 -15.94 -7.08 2.50
N LEU A 73 -15.73 -7.03 3.82
CA LEU A 73 -14.48 -7.47 4.47
C LEU A 73 -14.17 -8.95 4.20
N VAL A 74 -15.19 -9.81 4.18
CA VAL A 74 -15.02 -11.25 3.98
C VAL A 74 -15.16 -11.68 2.49
N ASP A 75 -15.21 -10.73 1.58
CA ASP A 75 -15.30 -11.00 0.14
C ASP A 75 -13.90 -11.13 -0.48
N HIS A 76 -13.71 -12.10 -1.39
CA HIS A 76 -12.41 -12.37 -2.04
C HIS A 76 -11.87 -11.21 -2.87
N VAL A 77 -12.75 -10.38 -3.41
CA VAL A 77 -12.38 -9.26 -4.30
C VAL A 77 -12.30 -7.94 -3.53
N ARG A 78 -13.24 -7.68 -2.63
CA ARG A 78 -13.34 -6.42 -1.89
C ARG A 78 -12.56 -6.42 -0.58
N GLY A 79 -12.46 -7.59 0.07
CA GLY A 79 -11.81 -7.74 1.36
C GLY A 79 -10.37 -7.23 1.39
N PRO A 80 -9.54 -7.53 0.37
CA PRO A 80 -8.18 -7.00 0.31
C PRO A 80 -8.07 -5.48 0.39
N GLY A 81 -9.08 -4.74 -0.07
CA GLY A 81 -9.11 -3.28 0.03
C GLY A 81 -9.07 -2.73 1.46
N TYR A 82 -9.53 -3.49 2.45
CA TYR A 82 -9.46 -3.07 3.87
C TYR A 82 -8.03 -3.00 4.41
N PHE A 83 -7.09 -3.75 3.83
CA PHE A 83 -5.69 -3.65 4.21
C PHE A 83 -5.06 -2.30 3.88
N THR A 84 -5.66 -1.52 2.96
CA THR A 84 -5.19 -0.16 2.68
C THR A 84 -5.33 0.75 3.89
N TRP A 85 -6.32 0.54 4.77
CA TRP A 85 -6.46 1.32 5.99
C TRP A 85 -5.29 1.08 6.95
N VAL A 86 -4.89 -0.18 7.15
CA VAL A 86 -3.72 -0.54 7.96
C VAL A 86 -2.47 0.13 7.41
N ALA A 87 -2.22 -0.05 6.11
CA ALA A 87 -1.04 0.49 5.45
C ALA A 87 -1.02 2.03 5.45
N ALA A 88 -2.17 2.68 5.25
CA ALA A 88 -2.32 4.13 5.34
C ALA A 88 -1.95 4.66 6.74
N SER A 89 -2.42 3.98 7.79
CA SER A 89 -2.06 4.33 9.18
C SER A 89 -0.55 4.20 9.42
N GLY A 90 0.07 3.13 8.90
CA GLY A 90 1.52 2.92 8.99
C GLY A 90 2.33 4.00 8.26
N VAL A 91 1.97 4.29 7.00
CA VAL A 91 2.67 5.31 6.20
C VAL A 91 2.49 6.71 6.78
N LEU A 92 1.27 7.05 7.22
CA LEU A 92 1.01 8.34 7.87
C LEU A 92 1.76 8.47 9.19
N GLY A 93 1.92 7.36 9.94
CA GLY A 93 2.77 7.31 11.13
C GLY A 93 4.23 7.62 10.82
N GLY A 94 4.76 7.06 9.73
CA GLY A 94 6.10 7.39 9.23
C GLY A 94 6.25 8.87 8.87
N GLN A 95 5.27 9.47 8.17
CA GLN A 95 5.26 10.91 7.90
C GLN A 95 5.21 11.74 9.18
N ALA A 96 4.36 11.36 10.15
CA ALA A 96 4.23 12.08 11.42
C ALA A 96 5.56 12.11 12.17
N GLN A 97 6.30 11.01 12.16
CA GLN A 97 7.59 10.91 12.79
C GLN A 97 8.69 11.68 12.03
N LEU A 98 8.81 11.45 10.72
CA LEU A 98 9.95 11.92 9.94
C LEU A 98 9.79 13.37 9.48
N LEU A 99 8.59 13.81 9.12
CA LEU A 99 8.34 15.15 8.56
C LEU A 99 7.75 16.14 9.58
N LEU A 100 6.98 15.66 10.56
CA LEU A 100 6.39 16.52 11.60
C LEU A 100 7.13 16.43 12.94
N GLY A 101 8.06 15.48 13.12
CA GLY A 101 8.72 15.23 14.39
C GLY A 101 7.77 14.78 15.51
N SER A 102 6.56 14.32 15.16
CA SER A 102 5.53 13.95 16.12
C SER A 102 5.57 12.46 16.45
N PHE A 103 6.37 12.11 17.44
CA PHE A 103 6.48 10.75 17.92
C PHE A 103 5.16 10.20 18.48
N GLU A 104 4.41 11.00 19.24
CA GLU A 104 3.15 10.55 19.86
C GLU A 104 2.08 10.23 18.81
N LEU A 105 1.97 11.04 17.77
CA LEU A 105 1.05 10.75 16.67
C LEU A 105 1.45 9.46 15.94
N ALA A 106 2.74 9.28 15.67
CA ALA A 106 3.25 8.07 15.04
C ALA A 106 2.97 6.83 15.89
N ARG A 107 3.15 6.91 17.22
CA ARG A 107 2.85 5.84 18.17
C ARG A 107 1.36 5.47 18.16
N VAL A 108 0.47 6.47 18.21
CA VAL A 108 -0.98 6.22 18.14
C VAL A 108 -1.35 5.57 16.82
N LEU A 109 -0.81 6.05 15.70
CA LEU A 109 -1.07 5.48 14.37
C LEU A 109 -0.52 4.04 14.26
N TRP A 110 0.60 3.73 14.90
CA TRP A 110 1.10 2.35 14.98
C TRP A 110 0.15 1.44 15.75
N LEU A 111 -0.36 1.87 16.90
CA LEU A 111 -1.33 1.10 17.69
C LEU A 111 -2.61 0.84 16.90
N VAL A 112 -3.10 1.86 16.19
CA VAL A 112 -4.26 1.72 15.28
C VAL A 112 -3.95 0.72 14.17
N ALA A 113 -2.79 0.86 13.50
CA ALA A 113 -2.39 -0.05 12.43
C ALA A 113 -2.25 -1.49 12.91
N ALA A 114 -1.61 -1.72 14.05
CA ALA A 114 -1.41 -3.05 14.63
C ALA A 114 -2.75 -3.71 15.03
N GLY A 115 -3.63 -2.94 15.69
CA GLY A 115 -4.97 -3.43 16.06
C GLY A 115 -5.84 -3.76 14.86
N LEU A 116 -5.86 -2.88 13.85
CA LEU A 116 -6.56 -3.13 12.59
C LEU A 116 -5.97 -4.32 11.84
N TRP A 117 -4.64 -4.45 11.80
CA TRP A 117 -3.97 -5.56 11.15
C TRP A 117 -4.38 -6.89 11.78
N LEU A 118 -4.32 -7.02 13.11
CA LEU A 118 -4.76 -8.22 13.82
C LEU A 118 -6.20 -8.58 13.48
N LEU A 119 -7.10 -7.60 13.50
CA LEU A 119 -8.50 -7.83 13.20
C LEU A 119 -8.72 -8.27 11.75
N ILE A 120 -8.17 -7.50 10.78
CA ILE A 120 -8.47 -7.67 9.36
C ILE A 120 -7.78 -8.93 8.81
N ILE A 121 -6.50 -9.19 9.17
CA ILE A 121 -5.75 -10.32 8.61
C ILE A 121 -6.43 -11.65 8.97
N TYR A 122 -6.78 -11.84 10.24
CA TYR A 122 -7.40 -13.09 10.67
C TYR A 122 -8.87 -13.19 10.24
N ALA A 123 -9.63 -12.08 10.29
CA ALA A 123 -11.03 -12.09 9.82
C ALA A 123 -11.10 -12.43 8.33
N PHE A 124 -10.26 -11.81 7.49
CA PHE A 124 -10.22 -12.04 6.06
C PHE A 124 -9.80 -13.48 5.73
N PHE A 125 -8.63 -13.92 6.20
CA PHE A 125 -8.12 -15.26 5.86
C PHE A 125 -8.98 -16.38 6.43
N ALA A 126 -9.53 -16.23 7.65
CA ALA A 126 -10.47 -17.19 8.19
C ALA A 126 -11.74 -17.28 7.32
N ALA A 127 -12.30 -16.14 6.94
CA ALA A 127 -13.52 -16.11 6.14
C ALA A 127 -13.34 -16.72 4.75
N VAL A 128 -12.28 -16.36 4.02
CA VAL A 128 -12.02 -16.92 2.68
C VAL A 128 -11.66 -18.41 2.73
N THR A 129 -11.02 -18.86 3.82
CA THR A 129 -10.67 -20.27 4.03
C THR A 129 -11.89 -21.11 4.34
N LEU A 130 -12.76 -20.65 5.24
CA LEU A 130 -13.93 -21.39 5.71
C LEU A 130 -15.12 -21.33 4.75
N ARG A 131 -15.07 -20.46 3.75
CA ARG A 131 -16.14 -20.31 2.76
C ARG A 131 -16.28 -21.58 1.92
N ARG A 132 -17.50 -22.17 1.92
CA ARG A 132 -17.79 -23.41 1.19
C ARG A 132 -17.74 -23.22 -0.32
N ALA A 133 -18.40 -22.18 -0.85
CA ALA A 133 -18.41 -21.84 -2.27
C ALA A 133 -17.30 -20.83 -2.55
N LYS A 134 -16.20 -21.29 -3.15
CA LYS A 134 -15.05 -20.43 -3.51
C LYS A 134 -15.16 -19.97 -4.96
N PRO A 135 -14.83 -18.70 -5.26
CA PRO A 135 -14.76 -18.25 -6.64
C PRO A 135 -13.58 -18.92 -7.37
N ARG A 136 -13.63 -18.92 -8.69
CA ARG A 136 -12.49 -19.37 -9.51
C ARG A 136 -11.31 -18.45 -9.30
N LEU A 137 -10.09 -19.00 -9.42
CA LEU A 137 -8.84 -18.26 -9.20
C LEU A 137 -8.75 -17.00 -10.09
N ASP A 138 -9.07 -17.12 -11.37
CA ASP A 138 -9.02 -16.04 -12.35
C ASP A 138 -9.92 -14.84 -12.01
N ARG A 139 -10.97 -15.06 -11.21
CA ARG A 139 -11.90 -14.01 -10.76
C ARG A 139 -11.64 -13.53 -9.33
N ALA A 140 -10.90 -14.27 -8.55
CA ALA A 140 -10.69 -14.02 -7.13
C ALA A 140 -9.37 -13.31 -6.86
N ILE A 141 -8.28 -13.75 -7.51
CA ILE A 141 -6.94 -13.25 -7.26
C ILE A 141 -6.65 -12.01 -8.12
N SER A 142 -6.10 -10.99 -7.52
CA SER A 142 -5.60 -9.79 -8.19
C SER A 142 -4.42 -9.21 -7.42
N GLY A 143 -3.79 -8.17 -7.97
CA GLY A 143 -2.73 -7.44 -7.26
C GLY A 143 -3.15 -6.89 -5.89
N SER A 144 -4.46 -6.66 -5.67
CA SER A 144 -4.98 -6.19 -4.38
C SER A 144 -4.74 -7.18 -3.23
N TRP A 145 -4.60 -8.48 -3.49
CA TRP A 145 -4.28 -9.46 -2.45
C TRP A 145 -2.93 -9.20 -1.78
N LEU A 146 -2.00 -8.58 -2.51
CA LEU A 146 -0.70 -8.16 -1.96
C LEU A 146 -0.82 -6.99 -0.97
N LEU A 147 -1.99 -6.36 -0.85
CA LEU A 147 -2.23 -5.38 0.21
C LEU A 147 -2.15 -5.99 1.61
N ALA A 148 -2.40 -7.30 1.76
CA ALA A 148 -2.15 -8.00 3.02
C ALA A 148 -0.66 -7.99 3.39
N VAL A 149 0.21 -8.13 2.39
CA VAL A 149 1.67 -8.01 2.56
C VAL A 149 2.05 -6.59 2.91
N VAL A 150 1.55 -5.61 2.15
CA VAL A 150 1.83 -4.18 2.36
C VAL A 150 1.41 -3.76 3.77
N ALA A 151 0.23 -4.18 4.24
CA ALA A 151 -0.26 -3.91 5.59
C ALA A 151 0.65 -4.51 6.67
N THR A 152 1.05 -5.77 6.51
CA THR A 152 1.95 -6.45 7.45
C THR A 152 3.30 -5.74 7.53
N GLN A 153 3.87 -5.39 6.37
CA GLN A 153 5.13 -4.66 6.30
C GLN A 153 5.02 -3.23 6.86
N ALA A 154 3.88 -2.55 6.68
CA ALA A 154 3.68 -1.22 7.22
C ALA A 154 3.68 -1.19 8.76
N VAL A 155 3.09 -2.21 9.40
CA VAL A 155 3.16 -2.35 10.87
C VAL A 155 4.58 -2.65 11.32
N ALA A 156 5.29 -3.55 10.64
CA ALA A 156 6.68 -3.88 10.93
C ALA A 156 7.61 -2.67 10.78
N LEU A 157 7.47 -1.93 9.66
CA LEU A 157 8.27 -0.77 9.34
C LEU A 157 8.12 0.34 10.39
N LEU A 158 6.88 0.73 10.68
CA LEU A 158 6.65 1.80 11.66
C LEU A 158 7.07 1.39 13.08
N GLY A 159 6.89 0.12 13.46
CA GLY A 159 7.40 -0.41 14.73
C GLY A 159 8.92 -0.28 14.86
N ALA A 160 9.66 -0.68 13.83
CA ALA A 160 11.12 -0.52 13.79
C ALA A 160 11.55 0.95 13.80
N GLN A 161 10.83 1.83 13.10
CA GLN A 161 11.11 3.28 13.10
C GLN A 161 10.90 3.92 14.48
N LEU A 162 9.85 3.54 15.20
CA LEU A 162 9.54 4.07 16.54
C LEU A 162 10.60 3.69 17.57
N ASP A 163 11.10 2.45 17.50
CA ASP A 163 12.21 2.03 18.36
C ASP A 163 13.48 2.79 18.00
N GLY A 164 13.86 2.83 16.73
CA GLY A 164 15.04 3.55 16.24
C GLY A 164 15.06 5.04 16.61
N ALA A 165 13.87 5.66 16.74
CA ALA A 165 13.76 7.08 17.06
C ALA A 165 13.95 7.39 18.55
N ARG A 166 13.38 6.58 19.45
CA ARG A 166 13.34 6.83 20.90
C ARG A 166 13.49 5.60 21.78
N GLY A 167 13.82 4.43 21.22
CA GLY A 167 13.87 3.16 21.94
C GLY A 167 12.51 2.73 22.50
N TRP A 168 11.43 3.13 21.86
CA TRP A 168 10.09 2.77 22.33
C TRP A 168 9.77 1.31 21.98
N GLY A 169 9.51 0.52 23.01
CA GLY A 169 9.25 -0.91 22.87
C GLY A 169 10.50 -1.78 22.92
N GLY A 170 11.71 -1.19 22.81
CA GLY A 170 12.97 -1.90 22.99
C GLY A 170 13.18 -3.05 22.01
N ALA A 171 14.08 -3.95 22.38
CA ALA A 171 14.44 -5.12 21.57
C ALA A 171 13.22 -5.99 21.21
N GLU A 172 12.21 -6.03 22.06
CA GLU A 172 10.97 -6.78 21.85
C GLU A 172 10.18 -6.25 20.65
N LEU A 173 10.04 -4.94 20.51
CA LEU A 173 9.34 -4.35 19.38
C LEU A 173 10.10 -4.56 18.07
N VAL A 174 11.43 -4.42 18.10
CA VAL A 174 12.27 -4.72 16.93
C VAL A 174 12.16 -6.20 16.55
N PHE A 175 12.14 -7.09 17.52
CA PHE A 175 11.94 -8.52 17.28
C PHE A 175 10.55 -8.84 16.69
N VAL A 176 9.48 -8.22 17.21
CA VAL A 176 8.13 -8.35 16.65
C VAL A 176 8.10 -7.79 15.22
N SER A 177 8.76 -6.66 14.97
CA SER A 177 8.87 -6.09 13.63
C SER A 177 9.61 -7.03 12.67
N LEU A 178 10.66 -7.70 13.12
CA LEU A 178 11.35 -8.74 12.35
C LEU A 178 10.42 -9.93 12.06
N CYS A 179 9.68 -10.41 13.04
CA CYS A 179 8.71 -11.49 12.84
C CYS A 179 7.64 -11.11 11.80
N LEU A 180 7.10 -9.90 11.88
CA LEU A 180 6.13 -9.39 10.90
C LEU A 180 6.75 -9.24 9.51
N PHE A 181 7.99 -8.76 9.41
CA PHE A 181 8.74 -8.72 8.16
C PHE A 181 8.84 -10.10 7.52
N LEU A 182 9.17 -11.13 8.29
CA LEU A 182 9.28 -12.52 7.79
C LEU A 182 7.90 -13.07 7.38
N VAL A 183 6.86 -12.83 8.18
CA VAL A 183 5.48 -13.22 7.84
C VAL A 183 5.02 -12.55 6.55
N GLY A 184 5.21 -11.23 6.42
CA GLY A 184 4.88 -10.50 5.20
C GLY A 184 5.64 -11.01 3.97
N SER A 185 6.92 -11.38 4.15
CA SER A 185 7.74 -11.96 3.10
C SER A 185 7.20 -13.31 2.61
N VAL A 186 6.81 -14.20 3.53
CA VAL A 186 6.19 -15.48 3.18
C VAL A 186 4.83 -15.27 2.51
N LEU A 187 4.00 -14.37 3.03
CA LEU A 187 2.71 -14.03 2.40
C LEU A 187 2.91 -13.51 0.98
N TYR A 188 3.96 -12.70 0.74
CA TYR A 188 4.30 -12.26 -0.62
C TYR A 188 4.55 -13.44 -1.55
N LEU A 189 5.41 -14.37 -1.16
CA LEU A 189 5.75 -15.55 -1.98
C LEU A 189 4.52 -16.40 -2.30
N LEU A 190 3.62 -16.58 -1.34
CA LEU A 190 2.38 -17.33 -1.55
C LEU A 190 1.44 -16.64 -2.54
N VAL A 191 1.21 -15.34 -2.37
CA VAL A 191 0.27 -14.58 -3.20
C VAL A 191 0.83 -14.33 -4.60
N ILE A 192 2.12 -13.95 -4.69
CA ILE A 192 2.74 -13.69 -5.99
C ILE A 192 2.83 -14.95 -6.86
N GLY A 193 3.01 -16.12 -6.24
CA GLY A 193 2.97 -17.40 -6.95
C GLY A 193 1.62 -17.63 -7.64
N LEU A 194 0.50 -17.32 -6.97
CA LEU A 194 -0.84 -17.42 -7.55
C LEU A 194 -1.06 -16.38 -8.65
N ILE A 195 -0.57 -15.15 -8.48
CA ILE A 195 -0.64 -14.09 -9.50
C ILE A 195 0.19 -14.48 -10.73
N PHE A 196 1.41 -15.00 -10.52
CA PHE A 196 2.28 -15.44 -11.60
C PHE A 196 1.66 -16.62 -12.36
N TYR A 197 1.07 -17.58 -11.66
CA TYR A 197 0.29 -18.67 -12.27
C TYR A 197 -0.86 -18.13 -13.12
N ARG A 198 -1.61 -17.14 -12.60
CA ARG A 198 -2.67 -16.49 -13.37
C ARG A 198 -2.15 -15.85 -14.65
N PHE A 199 -1.04 -15.12 -14.59
CA PHE A 199 -0.48 -14.42 -15.74
C PHE A 199 0.05 -15.36 -16.82
N THR A 200 0.61 -16.50 -16.42
CA THR A 200 1.29 -17.41 -17.34
C THR A 200 0.40 -18.50 -17.90
N PHE A 201 -0.66 -18.91 -17.17
CA PHE A 201 -1.44 -20.10 -17.52
C PHE A 201 -2.93 -19.85 -17.72
N LEU A 202 -3.43 -18.66 -17.36
CA LEU A 202 -4.86 -18.35 -17.53
C LEU A 202 -5.05 -17.20 -18.53
N PRO A 203 -6.16 -17.19 -19.30
CA PRO A 203 -6.47 -16.09 -20.21
C PRO A 203 -6.55 -14.77 -19.48
N ILE A 204 -5.93 -13.72 -20.05
CA ILE A 204 -5.91 -12.35 -19.53
C ILE A 204 -6.62 -11.44 -20.52
N HIS A 205 -7.64 -10.73 -20.05
CA HIS A 205 -8.29 -9.65 -20.78
C HIS A 205 -7.70 -8.28 -20.41
N PRO A 206 -7.78 -7.27 -21.30
CA PRO A 206 -7.26 -5.93 -20.99
C PRO A 206 -7.83 -5.33 -19.69
N ALA A 207 -9.09 -5.65 -19.35
CA ALA A 207 -9.72 -5.22 -18.11
C ALA A 207 -9.06 -5.82 -16.85
N ASP A 208 -8.50 -7.02 -16.97
CA ASP A 208 -7.89 -7.75 -15.85
C ASP A 208 -6.56 -7.13 -15.41
N LEU A 209 -5.78 -6.55 -16.35
CA LEU A 209 -4.50 -5.90 -16.04
C LEU A 209 -4.71 -4.52 -15.40
N SER A 210 -5.42 -4.50 -14.28
CA SER A 210 -5.79 -3.29 -13.56
C SER A 210 -4.61 -2.69 -12.78
N PRO A 211 -4.67 -1.38 -12.41
CA PRO A 211 -3.59 -0.69 -11.68
C PRO A 211 -3.08 -1.40 -10.42
N PRO A 212 -3.89 -2.13 -9.62
CA PRO A 212 -3.41 -2.87 -8.47
C PRO A 212 -2.30 -3.89 -8.73
N TYR A 213 -2.07 -4.32 -9.97
CA TYR A 213 -0.91 -5.17 -10.25
C TYR A 213 0.45 -4.49 -10.08
N TRP A 214 0.49 -3.15 -10.03
CA TRP A 214 1.69 -2.43 -9.62
C TRP A 214 2.09 -2.72 -8.17
N ILE A 215 1.16 -3.22 -7.34
CA ILE A 215 1.45 -3.67 -5.98
C ILE A 215 2.36 -4.91 -5.99
N ASN A 216 2.48 -5.65 -7.11
CA ASN A 216 3.48 -6.72 -7.25
C ASN A 216 4.89 -6.20 -6.94
N MET A 217 5.22 -5.02 -7.45
CA MET A 217 6.47 -4.32 -7.13
C MET A 217 6.38 -3.56 -5.80
N GLY A 218 5.24 -2.94 -5.51
CA GLY A 218 5.05 -2.11 -4.30
C GLY A 218 5.19 -2.89 -2.99
N ALA A 219 4.69 -4.13 -2.95
CA ALA A 219 4.84 -5.01 -1.81
C ALA A 219 6.31 -5.41 -1.58
N LEU A 220 7.08 -5.59 -2.64
CA LEU A 220 8.52 -5.83 -2.55
C LEU A 220 9.27 -4.58 -2.11
N ALA A 221 8.86 -3.41 -2.59
CA ALA A 221 9.49 -2.14 -2.21
C ALA A 221 9.31 -1.86 -0.70
N ILE A 222 8.10 -2.01 -0.15
CA ILE A 222 7.90 -1.83 1.29
C ILE A 222 8.62 -2.91 2.12
N THR A 223 8.69 -4.15 1.62
CA THR A 223 9.48 -5.21 2.26
C THR A 223 10.96 -4.85 2.27
N THR A 224 11.49 -4.31 1.17
CA THR A 224 12.86 -3.80 1.08
C THR A 224 13.10 -2.67 2.09
N LEU A 225 12.18 -1.70 2.16
CA LEU A 225 12.29 -0.60 3.11
C LEU A 225 12.28 -1.09 4.56
N THR A 226 11.40 -2.03 4.89
CA THR A 226 11.32 -2.64 6.22
C THR A 226 12.63 -3.36 6.57
N GLY A 227 13.16 -4.16 5.65
CA GLY A 227 14.43 -4.87 5.85
C GLY A 227 15.62 -3.92 6.04
N ALA A 228 15.72 -2.88 5.22
CA ALA A 228 16.76 -1.85 5.35
C ALA A 228 16.63 -1.07 6.66
N THR A 229 15.40 -0.75 7.10
CA THR A 229 15.16 -0.11 8.41
C THR A 229 15.56 -1.02 9.57
N LEU A 230 15.20 -2.30 9.52
CA LEU A 230 15.62 -3.28 10.53
C LEU A 230 17.14 -3.39 10.62
N LEU A 231 17.86 -3.37 9.50
CA LEU A 231 19.32 -3.34 9.48
C LEU A 231 19.92 -2.12 10.20
N SER A 232 19.20 -0.98 10.19
CA SER A 232 19.65 0.26 10.85
C SER A 232 19.40 0.27 12.36
N VAL A 233 18.35 -0.43 12.85
CA VAL A 233 17.89 -0.37 14.25
C VAL A 233 18.26 -1.61 15.07
N THR A 234 18.85 -2.64 14.47
CA THR A 234 19.27 -3.84 15.19
C THR A 234 20.34 -3.56 16.23
N GLY A 235 20.12 -4.02 17.46
CA GLY A 235 20.96 -3.78 18.62
C GLY A 235 22.13 -4.77 18.80
N PRO A 236 22.76 -4.76 20.00
CA PRO A 236 23.90 -5.62 20.31
C PRO A 236 23.52 -7.07 20.69
N GLU A 237 22.27 -7.40 20.79
CA GLU A 237 21.81 -8.73 21.21
C GLU A 237 22.33 -9.82 20.24
N PRO A 238 22.68 -11.02 20.74
CA PRO A 238 23.30 -12.10 19.94
C PRO A 238 22.50 -12.50 18.70
N ILE A 239 21.17 -12.41 18.76
CA ILE A 239 20.28 -12.76 17.65
C ILE A 239 20.57 -11.93 16.39
N TRP A 240 20.92 -10.65 16.54
CA TRP A 240 21.17 -9.76 15.42
C TRP A 240 22.44 -10.11 14.67
N GLY A 241 23.48 -10.60 15.36
CA GLY A 241 24.69 -11.13 14.72
C GLY A 241 24.39 -12.30 13.79
N MET A 242 23.46 -13.15 14.16
CA MET A 242 23.02 -14.29 13.37
C MET A 242 22.11 -13.88 12.18
N VAL A 243 21.18 -12.97 12.41
CA VAL A 243 20.12 -12.62 11.44
C VAL A 243 20.58 -11.56 10.42
N ARG A 244 21.51 -10.66 10.77
CA ARG A 244 21.95 -9.57 9.89
C ARG A 244 22.42 -10.02 8.49
N PRO A 245 23.29 -11.03 8.33
CA PRO A 245 23.72 -11.46 7.01
C PRO A 245 22.54 -11.97 6.15
N PHE A 246 21.63 -12.75 6.77
CA PHE A 246 20.41 -13.20 6.11
C PHE A 246 19.53 -12.01 5.73
N LEU A 247 19.27 -11.09 6.66
CA LEU A 247 18.42 -9.93 6.45
C LEU A 247 18.94 -9.03 5.32
N SER A 248 20.26 -8.84 5.23
CA SER A 248 20.90 -8.05 4.15
C SER A 248 20.69 -8.69 2.77
N GLY A 249 20.96 -9.98 2.64
CA GLY A 249 20.77 -10.71 1.39
C GLY A 249 19.30 -10.81 0.99
N PHE A 250 18.41 -11.03 1.97
CA PHE A 250 16.98 -11.16 1.76
C PHE A 250 16.33 -9.83 1.34
N THR A 251 16.78 -8.71 1.94
CA THR A 251 16.38 -7.36 1.55
C THR A 251 16.78 -7.05 0.12
N LEU A 252 18.01 -7.37 -0.25
CA LEU A 252 18.51 -7.19 -1.63
C LEU A 252 17.74 -8.06 -2.64
N LEU A 253 17.41 -9.29 -2.28
CA LEU A 253 16.58 -10.18 -3.11
C LEU A 253 15.23 -9.53 -3.44
N PHE A 254 14.54 -8.97 -2.44
CA PHE A 254 13.26 -8.30 -2.65
C PHE A 254 13.39 -7.04 -3.50
N TRP A 255 14.42 -6.23 -3.29
CA TRP A 255 14.69 -5.08 -4.15
C TRP A 255 14.92 -5.48 -5.60
N SER A 256 15.75 -6.51 -5.81
CA SER A 256 16.08 -7.01 -7.16
C SER A 256 14.84 -7.53 -7.89
N PHE A 257 14.01 -8.31 -7.19
CA PHE A 257 12.79 -8.84 -7.78
C PHE A 257 11.73 -7.75 -7.99
N GLY A 258 11.66 -6.74 -7.12
CA GLY A 258 10.86 -5.54 -7.31
C GLY A 258 11.26 -4.77 -8.56
N SER A 259 12.55 -4.58 -8.76
CA SER A 259 13.11 -3.94 -9.96
C SER A 259 12.79 -4.72 -11.23
N TRP A 260 12.82 -6.04 -11.18
CA TRP A 260 12.45 -6.92 -12.30
C TRP A 260 10.97 -6.76 -12.70
N TRP A 261 10.06 -6.51 -11.76
CA TRP A 261 8.65 -6.30 -12.07
C TRP A 261 8.39 -5.02 -12.87
N ILE A 262 9.19 -3.96 -12.69
CA ILE A 262 8.92 -2.64 -13.27
C ILE A 262 8.80 -2.67 -14.80
N PRO A 263 9.80 -3.18 -15.55
CA PRO A 263 9.69 -3.26 -17.00
C PRO A 263 8.50 -4.09 -17.47
N LEU A 264 8.19 -5.19 -16.78
CA LEU A 264 7.09 -6.07 -17.13
C LEU A 264 5.73 -5.35 -16.94
N LEU A 265 5.57 -4.63 -15.85
CA LEU A 265 4.36 -3.83 -15.59
C LEU A 265 4.19 -2.69 -16.60
N VAL A 266 5.29 -2.07 -17.03
CA VAL A 266 5.27 -1.08 -18.12
C VAL A 266 4.80 -1.74 -19.43
N VAL A 267 5.33 -2.91 -19.78
CA VAL A 267 4.90 -3.67 -20.97
C VAL A 267 3.40 -3.99 -20.88
N PHE A 268 2.89 -4.41 -19.74
CA PHE A 268 1.46 -4.68 -19.55
C PHE A 268 0.61 -3.40 -19.70
N GLY A 269 1.09 -2.27 -19.18
CA GLY A 269 0.43 -0.97 -19.35
C GLY A 269 0.38 -0.52 -20.81
N VAL A 270 1.50 -0.63 -21.51
CA VAL A 270 1.58 -0.34 -22.96
C VAL A 270 0.63 -1.24 -23.74
N TRP A 271 0.67 -2.55 -23.51
CA TRP A 271 -0.22 -3.48 -24.18
C TRP A 271 -1.70 -3.13 -23.90
N ARG A 272 -2.06 -2.89 -22.66
CA ARG A 272 -3.43 -2.58 -22.25
C ARG A 272 -3.98 -1.32 -22.95
N HIS A 273 -3.21 -0.23 -22.93
CA HIS A 273 -3.71 1.07 -23.32
C HIS A 273 -3.41 1.43 -24.78
N LEU A 274 -2.24 1.02 -25.33
CA LEU A 274 -1.85 1.36 -26.70
C LEU A 274 -2.23 0.25 -27.68
N VAL A 275 -2.01 -1.02 -27.35
CA VAL A 275 -2.31 -2.14 -28.25
C VAL A 275 -3.77 -2.54 -28.18
N ALA A 276 -4.27 -2.88 -26.98
CA ALA A 276 -5.66 -3.30 -26.75
C ALA A 276 -6.62 -2.10 -26.67
N ARG A 277 -6.13 -0.87 -26.67
CA ARG A 277 -6.91 0.40 -26.67
C ARG A 277 -7.93 0.45 -25.53
N TYR A 278 -7.62 -0.14 -24.38
CA TYR A 278 -8.47 -0.06 -23.22
C TYR A 278 -8.51 1.38 -22.69
N PRO A 279 -9.70 1.95 -22.44
CA PRO A 279 -9.82 3.38 -22.12
C PRO A 279 -9.15 3.71 -20.78
N LEU A 280 -8.37 4.80 -20.78
CA LEU A 280 -7.80 5.37 -19.57
C LEU A 280 -8.87 6.23 -18.88
N ARG A 281 -9.44 5.72 -17.80
CA ARG A 281 -10.44 6.43 -16.97
C ARG A 281 -10.02 6.36 -15.53
N TYR A 282 -10.18 7.46 -14.79
CA TYR A 282 -9.89 7.46 -13.37
C TYR A 282 -10.74 6.41 -12.63
N ALA A 283 -10.08 5.71 -11.74
CA ALA A 283 -10.68 4.82 -10.75
C ALA A 283 -9.82 4.88 -9.47
N PRO A 284 -10.39 4.68 -8.27
CA PRO A 284 -9.65 4.69 -7.00
C PRO A 284 -8.44 3.75 -6.97
N GLU A 285 -8.50 2.68 -7.74
CA GLU A 285 -7.45 1.68 -7.91
C GLU A 285 -6.13 2.25 -8.46
N TYR A 286 -6.13 3.43 -9.11
CA TYR A 286 -4.90 4.08 -9.60
C TYR A 286 -3.96 4.51 -8.46
N TRP A 287 -4.45 4.70 -7.25
CA TRP A 287 -3.59 4.91 -6.09
C TRP A 287 -2.70 3.71 -5.80
N GLY A 288 -3.15 2.51 -6.20
CA GLY A 288 -2.35 1.27 -6.19
C GLY A 288 -1.20 1.24 -7.22
N LEU A 289 -1.12 2.21 -8.15
CA LEU A 289 0.03 2.43 -9.03
C LEU A 289 0.96 3.51 -8.47
N VAL A 290 0.40 4.58 -7.91
CA VAL A 290 1.20 5.71 -7.37
C VAL A 290 2.00 5.29 -6.15
N PHE A 291 1.39 4.58 -5.21
CA PHE A 291 2.04 4.10 -4.00
C PHE A 291 3.32 3.29 -4.28
N PRO A 292 3.31 2.27 -5.16
CA PRO A 292 4.52 1.52 -5.51
C PRO A 292 5.68 2.36 -6.02
N LEU A 293 5.41 3.35 -6.84
CA LEU A 293 6.46 4.21 -7.40
C LEU A 293 7.17 5.02 -6.33
N GLY A 294 6.41 5.63 -5.41
CA GLY A 294 6.97 6.36 -4.28
C GLY A 294 7.68 5.44 -3.29
N MET A 295 7.10 4.26 -3.02
CA MET A 295 7.70 3.28 -2.13
C MET A 295 9.03 2.74 -2.68
N TYR A 296 9.12 2.51 -3.98
CA TYR A 296 10.37 2.08 -4.62
C TYR A 296 11.47 3.14 -4.51
N SER A 297 11.13 4.41 -4.64
CA SER A 297 12.06 5.52 -4.41
C SER A 297 12.64 5.48 -3.00
N VAL A 298 11.77 5.50 -1.98
CA VAL A 298 12.21 5.55 -0.56
C VAL A 298 12.96 4.28 -0.16
N ALA A 299 12.49 3.10 -0.60
CA ALA A 299 13.15 1.83 -0.35
C ALA A 299 14.54 1.74 -0.98
N THR A 300 14.67 2.20 -2.22
CA THR A 300 15.94 2.23 -2.94
C THR A 300 16.93 3.18 -2.27
N HIS A 301 16.46 4.35 -1.81
CA HIS A 301 17.29 5.29 -1.05
C HIS A 301 17.84 4.66 0.22
N GLN A 302 16.96 4.07 1.04
CA GLN A 302 17.35 3.46 2.31
C GLN A 302 18.30 2.28 2.11
N LEU A 303 18.03 1.44 1.12
CA LEU A 303 18.92 0.31 0.79
C LEU A 303 20.28 0.79 0.26
N ALA A 304 20.32 1.85 -0.53
CA ALA A 304 21.54 2.42 -1.08
C ALA A 304 22.53 2.84 0.01
N GLN A 305 22.02 3.31 1.16
CA GLN A 305 22.88 3.68 2.31
C GLN A 305 23.60 2.46 2.92
N HIS A 306 23.02 1.26 2.81
CA HIS A 306 23.67 0.02 3.26
C HIS A 306 24.58 -0.59 2.21
N VAL A 307 24.25 -0.44 0.92
CA VAL A 307 25.00 -1.00 -0.20
C VAL A 307 26.16 -0.11 -0.62
N GLY A 308 26.03 1.22 -0.43
CA GLY A 308 27.08 2.19 -0.77
C GLY A 308 27.20 2.48 -2.29
N LEU A 309 26.14 2.26 -3.09
CA LEU A 309 26.16 2.49 -4.52
C LEU A 309 25.42 3.80 -4.89
N GLN A 310 26.17 4.78 -5.43
CA GLN A 310 25.62 6.08 -5.85
C GLN A 310 24.52 5.94 -6.89
N ALA A 311 24.65 5.03 -7.83
CA ALA A 311 23.63 4.79 -8.87
C ALA A 311 22.24 4.43 -8.30
N MET A 312 22.18 3.82 -7.11
CA MET A 312 20.91 3.54 -6.45
C MET A 312 20.28 4.83 -5.88
N LEU A 313 21.11 5.75 -5.37
CA LEU A 313 20.62 7.07 -4.91
C LEU A 313 20.07 7.88 -6.09
N ASP A 314 20.77 7.88 -7.23
CA ASP A 314 20.30 8.55 -8.45
C ASP A 314 18.99 7.95 -8.95
N LEU A 315 18.88 6.61 -8.95
CA LEU A 315 17.65 5.90 -9.30
C LEU A 315 16.50 6.27 -8.36
N SER A 316 16.75 6.36 -7.06
CA SER A 316 15.77 6.79 -6.07
C SER A 316 15.21 8.17 -6.39
N LEU A 317 16.08 9.13 -6.72
CA LEU A 317 15.66 10.51 -7.08
C LEU A 317 14.80 10.53 -8.35
N VAL A 318 15.15 9.75 -9.37
CA VAL A 318 14.32 9.61 -10.58
C VAL A 318 12.93 9.11 -10.22
N PHE A 319 12.84 8.06 -9.41
CA PHE A 319 11.55 7.51 -9.00
C PHE A 319 10.75 8.43 -8.07
N ALA A 320 11.39 9.30 -7.28
CA ALA A 320 10.70 10.33 -6.50
C ALA A 320 9.89 11.27 -7.40
N TRP A 321 10.51 11.78 -8.47
CA TRP A 321 9.84 12.66 -9.42
C TRP A 321 8.81 11.95 -10.29
N VAL A 322 9.08 10.70 -10.69
CA VAL A 322 8.10 9.86 -11.41
C VAL A 322 6.86 9.63 -10.54
N ALA A 323 7.04 9.33 -9.26
CA ALA A 323 5.95 9.15 -8.31
C ALA A 323 5.16 10.44 -8.07
N ALA A 324 5.85 11.58 -7.95
CA ALA A 324 5.22 12.89 -7.81
C ALA A 324 4.37 13.26 -9.05
N ALA A 325 4.89 13.01 -10.25
CA ALA A 325 4.15 13.22 -11.49
C ALA A 325 2.92 12.28 -11.58
N ALA A 326 3.07 11.00 -11.26
CA ALA A 326 1.97 10.04 -11.24
C ALA A 326 0.91 10.44 -10.21
N TRP A 327 1.33 10.91 -9.02
CA TRP A 327 0.42 11.42 -7.99
C TRP A 327 -0.37 12.63 -8.50
N LEU A 328 0.29 13.62 -9.09
CA LEU A 328 -0.34 14.83 -9.60
C LEU A 328 -1.38 14.52 -10.69
N ILE A 329 -1.02 13.65 -11.64
CA ILE A 329 -1.92 13.22 -12.73
C ILE A 329 -3.13 12.49 -12.14
N THR A 330 -2.92 11.57 -11.22
CA THR A 330 -4.01 10.78 -10.59
C THR A 330 -4.91 11.68 -9.75
N TYR A 331 -4.34 12.62 -8.99
CA TYR A 331 -5.08 13.57 -8.17
C TYR A 331 -5.92 14.52 -9.03
N ALA A 332 -5.34 15.08 -10.10
CA ALA A 332 -6.06 15.91 -11.05
C ALA A 332 -7.20 15.13 -11.74
N ALA A 333 -6.94 13.89 -12.18
CA ALA A 333 -7.95 13.04 -12.80
C ALA A 333 -9.10 12.71 -11.84
N MET A 334 -8.82 12.52 -10.55
CA MET A 334 -9.83 12.32 -9.51
C MET A 334 -10.80 13.51 -9.41
N TRP A 335 -10.27 14.73 -9.37
CA TRP A 335 -11.09 15.95 -9.28
C TRP A 335 -11.88 16.19 -10.57
N LEU A 336 -11.25 16.07 -11.75
CA LEU A 336 -11.91 16.24 -13.04
C LEU A 336 -13.05 15.24 -13.24
N SER A 337 -12.89 14.00 -12.82
CA SER A 337 -13.94 12.98 -12.90
C SER A 337 -15.12 13.28 -11.95
N GLY A 338 -14.87 13.85 -10.79
CA GLY A 338 -15.89 14.29 -9.82
C GLY A 338 -16.72 15.49 -10.32
N PHE A 339 -16.12 16.41 -11.05
CA PHE A 339 -16.80 17.59 -11.62
C PHE A 339 -17.52 17.30 -12.95
N GLY A 340 -17.08 16.29 -13.72
CA GLY A 340 -17.66 15.94 -15.02
C GLY A 340 -19.00 15.20 -14.96
N THR A 341 -19.41 14.71 -13.81
CA THR A 341 -20.68 13.99 -13.61
C THR A 341 -21.62 14.80 -12.73
N ARG A 342 -22.46 15.66 -13.32
CA ARG A 342 -23.73 16.06 -12.69
C ARG A 342 -24.61 14.81 -12.52
N GLY A 343 -24.33 14.03 -11.51
CA GLY A 343 -25.02 12.77 -11.21
C GLY A 343 -24.13 11.82 -10.43
N GLY A 344 -23.84 12.13 -9.16
CA GLY A 344 -23.02 11.33 -8.23
C GLY A 344 -23.54 9.92 -7.91
N ALA A 345 -24.35 9.33 -8.80
CA ALA A 345 -24.86 7.96 -8.67
C ALA A 345 -24.19 6.95 -9.62
N ARG A 346 -23.31 7.38 -10.54
CA ARG A 346 -22.66 6.47 -11.50
C ARG A 346 -21.19 6.15 -11.21
N LEU A 347 -20.56 6.85 -10.26
CA LEU A 347 -19.14 6.63 -9.94
C LEU A 347 -18.86 5.34 -9.15
N LEU A 348 -19.90 4.71 -8.58
CA LEU A 348 -19.79 3.52 -7.74
C LEU A 348 -20.47 2.28 -8.34
N GLY A 349 -20.99 2.36 -9.57
CA GLY A 349 -21.84 1.32 -10.17
C GLY A 349 -21.33 0.68 -11.47
N GLY A 350 -20.07 0.78 -11.80
CA GLY A 350 -19.50 0.35 -13.09
C GLY A 350 -19.01 -1.09 -13.19
N SER A 351 -19.71 -2.07 -12.59
CA SER A 351 -19.40 -3.48 -12.89
C SER A 351 -20.65 -4.39 -12.70
N ARG A 352 -21.72 -4.08 -13.44
CA ARG A 352 -22.78 -5.07 -13.71
C ARG A 352 -23.29 -4.86 -15.13
N ARG A 353 -22.82 -5.72 -16.04
CA ARG A 353 -23.54 -6.39 -17.16
C ARG A 353 -22.53 -6.77 -18.26
N ARG A 354 -22.22 -7.96 -18.38
CA ARG A 354 -22.50 -9.18 -19.16
C ARG A 354 -21.43 -10.21 -18.92
#